data_d153ff95622d076a981a1266d84b9ead
#
_entry.id   d153ff95622d076a981a1266d84b9ead
#
_cell.length_a   1.000
_cell.length_b   1.000
_cell.length_c   1.000
_cell.angle_alpha   90.00
_cell.angle_beta   90.00
_cell.angle_gamma   90.00
#
_symmetry.space_group_name_H-M   'P 1'
#
loop_
_entity.id
_entity.type
_entity.pdbx_description
1 polymer ?
#
loop_
_entity_poly.entity_id
_entity_poly.type
_entity_poly.pdbx_seq_one_letter_code
_entity_poly.pdbx_strand_id
1 'polypeptide(L)'
;MKERRKEGLRSRQERIANEILMHFRAQKKLQGEVSLTETLESGGDGNSLSLMDVIAVDDDMLEELDTRDACEKVRQCVQTCLSPRERKIITLRYGLGGQAPHTQREIAAQCGISRSYVSRIEKRALSKLEEAMGDWRPD
;
A
#
# COMPACT_ATOMS: atom_id res chain seq x y z
N MET A 1 -45.10 -15.72 46.41
CA MET A 1 -44.57 -14.34 46.27
C MET A 1 -43.09 -14.22 46.64
N LYS A 2 -42.51 -14.99 47.53
CA LYS A 2 -41.08 -14.90 47.91
C LYS A 2 -40.10 -15.45 46.86
N GLU A 3 -40.47 -16.41 46.02
CA GLU A 3 -39.59 -17.02 45.01
C GLU A 3 -39.33 -16.11 43.80
N ARG A 4 -40.38 -15.47 43.26
CA ARG A 4 -40.22 -14.52 42.12
C ARG A 4 -39.31 -13.33 42.47
N ARG A 5 -39.26 -12.92 43.73
CA ARG A 5 -38.38 -11.85 44.22
C ARG A 5 -36.91 -12.29 44.29
N LYS A 6 -36.66 -13.58 44.56
CA LYS A 6 -35.32 -14.17 44.59
C LYS A 6 -34.76 -14.39 43.21
N GLU A 7 -35.57 -14.80 42.23
CA GLU A 7 -35.17 -14.93 40.82
C GLU A 7 -34.82 -13.58 40.20
N GLY A 8 -35.60 -12.55 40.46
CA GLY A 8 -35.32 -11.20 40.00
C GLY A 8 -34.01 -10.61 40.54
N LEU A 9 -33.68 -10.93 41.79
CA LEU A 9 -32.41 -10.52 42.41
C LEU A 9 -31.22 -11.29 41.87
N ARG A 10 -31.34 -12.60 41.60
CA ARG A 10 -30.29 -13.41 40.95
C ARG A 10 -30.01 -12.92 39.55
N SER A 11 -31.02 -12.67 38.74
CA SER A 11 -30.85 -12.17 37.38
C SER A 11 -30.23 -10.76 37.32
N ARG A 12 -30.45 -9.97 38.35
CA ARG A 12 -29.83 -8.64 38.51
C ARG A 12 -28.38 -8.72 38.91
N GLN A 13 -28.05 -9.63 39.82
CA GLN A 13 -26.66 -9.90 40.25
C GLN A 13 -25.84 -10.50 39.12
N GLU A 14 -26.39 -11.41 38.33
CA GLU A 14 -25.75 -12.01 37.17
C GLU A 14 -25.45 -10.97 36.07
N ARG A 15 -26.38 -10.04 35.86
CA ARG A 15 -26.16 -8.93 34.92
C ARG A 15 -25.04 -8.00 35.36
N ILE A 16 -25.02 -7.61 36.61
CA ILE A 16 -23.97 -6.75 37.19
C ILE A 16 -22.61 -7.46 37.10
N ALA A 17 -22.55 -8.74 37.46
CA ALA A 17 -21.32 -9.53 37.37
C ALA A 17 -20.81 -9.63 35.93
N ASN A 18 -21.72 -9.76 34.95
CA ASN A 18 -21.37 -9.85 33.54
C ASN A 18 -20.88 -8.48 33.00
N GLU A 19 -21.50 -7.38 33.41
CA GLU A 19 -21.03 -6.03 33.07
C GLU A 19 -19.63 -5.75 33.64
N ILE A 20 -19.39 -6.13 34.87
CA ILE A 20 -18.06 -6.00 35.48
C ILE A 20 -17.02 -6.82 34.72
N LEU A 21 -17.34 -8.07 34.36
CA LEU A 21 -16.47 -8.94 33.57
C LEU A 21 -16.18 -8.35 32.19
N MET A 22 -17.19 -7.79 31.52
CA MET A 22 -17.02 -7.13 30.22
C MET A 22 -16.17 -5.87 30.34
N HIS A 23 -16.35 -5.08 31.40
CA HIS A 23 -15.52 -3.92 31.68
C HIS A 23 -14.04 -4.30 31.89
N PHE A 24 -13.75 -5.33 32.68
CA PHE A 24 -12.39 -5.82 32.88
C PHE A 24 -11.77 -6.40 31.60
N ARG A 25 -12.57 -7.08 30.75
CA ARG A 25 -12.09 -7.54 29.43
C ARG A 25 -11.76 -6.39 28.51
N ALA A 26 -12.58 -5.34 28.48
CA ALA A 26 -12.31 -4.13 27.71
C ALA A 26 -11.05 -3.42 28.22
N GLN A 27 -10.90 -3.27 29.53
CA GLN A 27 -9.73 -2.68 30.16
C GLN A 27 -8.44 -3.48 29.87
N LYS A 28 -8.52 -4.82 29.91
CA LYS A 28 -7.40 -5.70 29.59
C LYS A 28 -6.96 -5.56 28.12
N LYS A 29 -7.88 -5.25 27.22
CA LYS A 29 -7.58 -5.00 25.80
C LYS A 29 -6.82 -3.70 25.61
N LEU A 30 -7.08 -2.69 26.46
CA LEU A 30 -6.42 -1.38 26.44
C LEU A 30 -5.09 -1.36 27.22
N GLN A 31 -4.79 -2.39 28.04
CA GLN A 31 -3.54 -2.45 28.82
C GLN A 31 -2.25 -2.53 28.00
N GLY A 32 -2.35 -2.79 26.69
CA GLY A 32 -1.21 -2.77 25.77
C GLY A 32 -1.04 -1.47 25.02
N GLU A 33 -1.94 -0.50 25.21
CA GLU A 33 -1.84 0.80 24.55
C GLU A 33 -0.94 1.72 25.35
N VAL A 34 0.14 2.19 24.74
CA VAL A 34 1.09 3.15 25.32
C VAL A 34 0.87 4.48 24.61
N SER A 35 0.85 5.57 25.38
CA SER A 35 0.71 6.92 24.81
C SER A 35 1.95 7.28 23.98
N LEU A 36 1.77 7.77 22.76
CA LEU A 36 2.86 8.26 21.91
C LEU A 36 3.63 9.46 22.54
N THR A 37 3.00 10.16 23.48
CA THR A 37 3.60 11.26 24.23
C THR A 37 4.26 10.80 25.54
N GLU A 38 4.25 9.48 25.83
CA GLU A 38 4.91 8.94 27.02
C GLU A 38 6.42 9.08 26.89
N THR A 39 7.02 9.61 27.92
CA THR A 39 8.46 9.84 28.01
C THR A 39 9.15 8.50 28.30
N LEU A 40 10.02 8.06 27.38
CA LEU A 40 10.77 6.79 27.53
C LEU A 40 11.95 6.91 28.47
N GLU A 41 12.60 8.08 28.52
CA GLU A 41 13.70 8.35 29.45
C GLU A 41 13.70 9.82 29.86
N SER A 42 13.81 10.06 31.15
CA SER A 42 14.17 11.34 31.69
C SER A 42 15.69 11.36 31.90
N GLY A 43 16.42 11.63 30.83
CA GLY A 43 17.86 11.88 30.93
C GLY A 43 18.06 13.14 31.78
N GLY A 44 19.01 13.11 32.74
CA GLY A 44 19.28 14.19 33.66
C GLY A 44 19.71 15.52 33.02
N ASP A 45 19.65 15.67 31.74
CA ASP A 45 20.09 16.83 30.95
C ASP A 45 18.92 17.61 30.29
N GLY A 46 17.70 17.43 30.79
CA GLY A 46 16.53 18.19 30.34
C GLY A 46 15.93 17.83 29.00
N ASN A 47 16.47 16.88 28.32
CA ASN A 47 15.93 16.32 27.06
C ASN A 47 15.11 15.07 27.37
N SER A 48 13.79 15.18 27.38
CA SER A 48 12.89 14.05 27.52
C SER A 48 12.61 13.47 26.13
N LEU A 49 12.99 12.22 25.89
CA LEU A 49 12.68 11.49 24.66
C LEU A 49 11.24 10.94 24.79
N SER A 50 10.38 11.30 23.86
CA SER A 50 9.03 10.73 23.77
C SER A 50 9.03 9.52 22.85
N LEU A 51 8.05 8.63 23.03
CA LEU A 51 7.86 7.48 22.11
C LEU A 51 7.68 7.97 20.66
N MET A 52 7.09 9.14 20.47
CA MET A 52 6.87 9.77 19.17
C MET A 52 8.18 10.13 18.46
N ASP A 53 9.24 10.47 19.22
CA ASP A 53 10.56 10.81 18.67
C ASP A 53 11.35 9.58 18.25
N VAL A 54 11.00 8.40 18.81
CA VAL A 54 11.67 7.12 18.51
C VAL A 54 10.98 6.39 17.36
N ILE A 55 9.67 6.58 17.17
CA ILE A 55 8.93 6.06 16.02
C ILE A 55 9.22 6.98 14.83
N ALA A 56 10.40 6.85 14.24
CA ALA A 56 10.69 7.43 12.95
C ALA A 56 9.88 6.64 11.90
N VAL A 57 8.91 7.29 11.29
CA VAL A 57 8.38 6.85 10.00
C VAL A 57 9.42 7.31 8.99
N ASP A 58 10.02 6.36 8.27
CA ASP A 58 10.85 6.70 7.12
C ASP A 58 10.00 7.57 6.19
N ASP A 59 10.44 8.81 5.99
CA ASP A 59 9.76 9.75 5.12
C ASP A 59 10.18 9.44 3.67
N ASP A 60 9.47 8.48 3.06
CA ASP A 60 9.65 8.05 1.67
C ASP A 60 9.18 9.09 0.65
N MET A 61 8.92 10.33 1.09
CA MET A 61 8.39 11.40 0.24
C MET A 61 9.30 11.69 -0.96
N LEU A 62 10.61 11.61 -0.76
CA LEU A 62 11.59 11.80 -1.82
C LEU A 62 11.54 10.64 -2.82
N GLU A 63 11.51 9.40 -2.35
CA GLU A 63 11.36 8.20 -3.19
C GLU A 63 10.01 8.17 -3.93
N GLU A 64 8.94 8.63 -3.31
CA GLU A 64 7.64 8.76 -3.96
C GLU A 64 7.66 9.80 -5.08
N LEU A 65 8.32 10.95 -4.87
CA LEU A 65 8.50 11.98 -5.88
C LEU A 65 9.33 11.47 -7.06
N ASP A 66 10.46 10.85 -6.81
CA ASP A 66 11.34 10.29 -7.84
C ASP A 66 10.63 9.21 -8.67
N THR A 67 9.89 8.33 -7.99
CA THR A 67 9.07 7.30 -8.65
C THR A 67 7.97 7.92 -9.51
N ARG A 68 7.35 8.99 -9.05
CA ARG A 68 6.29 9.70 -9.77
C ARG A 68 6.82 10.38 -11.02
N ASP A 69 7.95 11.05 -10.92
CA ASP A 69 8.61 11.71 -12.03
C ASP A 69 9.11 10.69 -13.06
N ALA A 70 9.67 9.56 -12.61
CA ALA A 70 10.03 8.43 -13.46
C ALA A 70 8.84 7.88 -14.24
N CYS A 71 7.71 7.65 -13.55
CA CYS A 71 6.49 7.17 -14.19
C CYS A 71 5.94 8.15 -15.22
N GLU A 72 6.00 9.45 -14.96
CA GLU A 72 5.54 10.47 -15.90
C GLU A 72 6.44 10.53 -17.14
N LYS A 73 7.74 10.48 -16.95
CA LYS A 73 8.71 10.44 -18.05
C LYS A 73 8.53 9.19 -18.92
N VAL A 74 8.33 8.02 -18.32
CA VAL A 74 8.00 6.79 -19.06
C VAL A 74 6.73 6.96 -19.90
N ARG A 75 5.68 7.54 -19.33
CA ARG A 75 4.41 7.80 -20.04
C ARG A 75 4.64 8.73 -21.25
N GLN A 76 5.41 9.78 -21.08
CA GLN A 76 5.76 10.71 -22.17
C GLN A 76 6.57 9.99 -23.25
N CYS A 77 7.60 9.22 -22.90
CA CYS A 77 8.38 8.45 -23.86
C CYS A 77 7.53 7.43 -24.64
N VAL A 78 6.61 6.74 -23.96
CA VAL A 78 5.67 5.82 -24.62
C VAL A 78 4.81 6.54 -25.66
N GLN A 79 4.42 7.80 -25.39
CA GLN A 79 3.61 8.60 -26.31
C GLN A 79 4.40 9.17 -27.48
N THR A 80 5.65 9.54 -27.27
CA THR A 80 6.46 10.26 -28.27
C THR A 80 7.38 9.37 -29.11
N CYS A 81 7.99 8.34 -28.47
CA CYS A 81 9.04 7.52 -29.09
C CYS A 81 8.52 6.26 -29.76
N LEU A 82 7.34 5.79 -29.38
CA LEU A 82 6.78 4.55 -29.90
C LEU A 82 5.77 4.79 -31.03
N SER A 83 5.83 3.93 -32.06
CA SER A 83 4.78 3.88 -33.07
C SER A 83 3.43 3.48 -32.47
N PRO A 84 2.29 3.81 -33.11
CA PRO A 84 0.97 3.46 -32.55
C PRO A 84 0.80 1.97 -32.27
N ARG A 85 1.44 1.13 -33.07
CA ARG A 85 1.40 -0.32 -32.91
C ARG A 85 2.25 -0.81 -31.73
N GLU A 86 3.45 -0.28 -31.58
CA GLU A 86 4.34 -0.57 -30.45
C GLU A 86 3.71 -0.08 -29.14
N ARG A 87 3.17 1.13 -29.13
CA ARG A 87 2.46 1.72 -28.00
C ARG A 87 1.31 0.86 -27.51
N LYS A 88 0.44 0.41 -28.43
CA LYS A 88 -0.68 -0.49 -28.12
C LYS A 88 -0.20 -1.76 -27.43
N ILE A 89 0.84 -2.40 -27.96
CA ILE A 89 1.39 -3.64 -27.40
C ILE A 89 1.99 -3.41 -26.01
N ILE A 90 2.78 -2.35 -25.82
CA ILE A 90 3.37 -2.01 -24.53
C ILE A 90 2.29 -1.65 -23.52
N THR A 91 1.29 -0.85 -23.90
CA THR A 91 0.18 -0.50 -23.02
C THR A 91 -0.58 -1.73 -22.53
N LEU A 92 -0.90 -2.67 -23.42
CA LEU A 92 -1.59 -3.92 -23.05
C LEU A 92 -0.68 -4.84 -22.23
N ARG A 93 0.60 -4.90 -22.53
CA ARG A 93 1.56 -5.78 -21.86
C ARG A 93 1.79 -5.40 -20.42
N TYR A 94 1.94 -4.10 -20.16
CA TYR A 94 2.28 -3.55 -18.84
C TYR A 94 1.11 -2.89 -18.12
N GLY A 95 -0.07 -2.86 -18.73
CA GLY A 95 -1.26 -2.28 -18.11
C GLY A 95 -1.18 -0.77 -17.90
N LEU A 96 -0.45 -0.03 -18.76
CA LEU A 96 -0.20 1.42 -18.59
C LEU A 96 -1.45 2.30 -18.63
N GLY A 97 -2.58 1.78 -19.07
CA GLY A 97 -3.87 2.49 -19.13
C GLY A 97 -4.80 2.20 -17.96
N GLY A 98 -4.29 1.67 -16.84
CA GLY A 98 -5.10 1.25 -15.71
C GLY A 98 -5.85 -0.08 -15.94
N GLN A 99 -5.49 -0.80 -16.99
CA GLN A 99 -6.00 -2.13 -17.30
C GLN A 99 -5.09 -3.21 -16.72
N ALA A 100 -5.62 -4.41 -16.52
CA ALA A 100 -4.79 -5.55 -16.13
C ALA A 100 -3.75 -5.87 -17.22
N PRO A 101 -2.50 -6.19 -16.85
CA PRO A 101 -1.48 -6.58 -17.82
C PRO A 101 -1.85 -7.90 -18.52
N HIS A 102 -1.63 -7.93 -19.83
CA HIS A 102 -1.93 -9.08 -20.69
C HIS A 102 -0.67 -9.89 -21.03
N THR A 103 -0.84 -11.18 -21.24
CA THR A 103 0.24 -12.04 -21.73
C THR A 103 0.50 -11.80 -23.22
N GLN A 104 1.71 -12.11 -23.69
CA GLN A 104 2.02 -12.03 -25.12
C GLN A 104 1.07 -12.84 -26.00
N ARG A 105 0.53 -13.95 -25.46
CA ARG A 105 -0.42 -14.83 -26.17
C ARG A 105 -1.78 -14.16 -26.32
N GLU A 106 -2.28 -13.52 -25.30
CA GLU A 106 -3.54 -12.77 -25.34
C GLU A 106 -3.44 -11.55 -26.27
N ILE A 107 -2.33 -10.82 -26.20
CA ILE A 107 -2.07 -9.69 -27.11
C ILE A 107 -2.00 -10.16 -28.56
N ALA A 108 -1.35 -11.30 -28.83
CA ALA A 108 -1.29 -11.89 -30.14
C ALA A 108 -2.68 -12.22 -30.69
N ALA A 109 -3.55 -12.82 -29.85
CA ALA A 109 -4.93 -13.12 -30.19
C ALA A 109 -5.75 -11.84 -30.45
N GLN A 110 -5.64 -10.83 -29.59
CA GLN A 110 -6.34 -9.54 -29.74
C GLN A 110 -5.90 -8.76 -30.99
N CYS A 111 -4.62 -8.84 -31.35
CA CYS A 111 -4.06 -8.11 -32.47
C CYS A 111 -4.05 -8.88 -33.78
N GLY A 112 -4.47 -10.16 -33.78
CA GLY A 112 -4.46 -11.02 -34.98
C GLY A 112 -3.07 -11.29 -35.53
N ILE A 113 -2.05 -11.39 -34.66
CA ILE A 113 -0.64 -11.59 -35.02
C ILE A 113 -0.04 -12.77 -34.26
N SER A 114 1.11 -13.28 -34.70
CA SER A 114 1.78 -14.37 -33.98
C SER A 114 2.41 -13.88 -32.67
N ARG A 115 2.47 -14.75 -31.65
CA ARG A 115 3.16 -14.49 -30.39
C ARG A 115 4.62 -14.07 -30.60
N SER A 116 5.32 -14.74 -31.53
CA SER A 116 6.71 -14.43 -31.86
C SER A 116 6.88 -13.00 -32.40
N TYR A 117 5.87 -12.53 -33.13
CA TYR A 117 5.87 -11.17 -33.65
C TYR A 117 5.61 -10.14 -32.53
N VAL A 118 4.70 -10.43 -31.60
CA VAL A 118 4.50 -9.60 -30.40
C VAL A 118 5.80 -9.48 -29.61
N SER A 119 6.49 -10.59 -29.35
CA SER A 119 7.77 -10.60 -28.64
C SER A 119 8.85 -9.74 -29.32
N ARG A 120 8.94 -9.77 -30.66
CA ARG A 120 9.89 -8.92 -31.40
C ARG A 120 9.54 -7.43 -31.32
N ILE A 121 8.25 -7.09 -31.40
CA ILE A 121 7.79 -5.71 -31.27
C ILE A 121 8.07 -5.20 -29.85
N GLU A 122 7.73 -6.00 -28.83
CA GLU A 122 7.99 -5.67 -27.43
C GLU A 122 9.47 -5.36 -27.19
N LYS A 123 10.36 -6.27 -27.62
CA LYS A 123 11.81 -6.09 -27.47
C LYS A 123 12.30 -4.82 -28.16
N ARG A 124 11.83 -4.53 -29.39
CA ARG A 124 12.20 -3.31 -30.12
C ARG A 124 11.67 -2.04 -29.44
N ALA A 125 10.43 -2.10 -28.93
CA ALA A 125 9.83 -0.98 -28.23
C ALA A 125 10.57 -0.67 -26.92
N LEU A 126 10.93 -1.69 -26.15
CA LEU A 126 11.73 -1.53 -24.94
C LEU A 126 13.11 -0.92 -25.22
N SER A 127 13.81 -1.38 -26.27
CA SER A 127 15.09 -0.78 -26.65
C SER A 127 14.96 0.71 -27.05
N LYS A 128 13.88 1.10 -27.71
CA LYS A 128 13.61 2.51 -28.03
C LYS A 128 13.32 3.35 -26.78
N LEU A 129 12.60 2.79 -25.82
CA LEU A 129 12.33 3.46 -24.56
C LEU A 129 13.59 3.61 -23.72
N GLU A 130 14.42 2.55 -23.67
CA GLU A 130 15.70 2.57 -23.00
C GLU A 130 16.64 3.64 -23.60
N GLU A 131 16.73 3.73 -24.91
CA GLU A 131 17.50 4.76 -25.61
C GLU A 131 16.93 6.17 -25.37
N ALA A 132 15.60 6.34 -25.37
CA ALA A 132 14.95 7.61 -25.15
C ALA A 132 15.03 8.09 -23.68
N MET A 133 15.08 7.16 -22.74
CA MET A 133 15.27 7.47 -21.32
C MET A 133 16.75 7.75 -21.00
N GLY A 134 17.68 7.23 -21.79
CA GLY A 134 19.10 7.53 -21.80
C GLY A 134 19.73 7.59 -20.42
N ASP A 135 20.33 8.74 -20.10
CA ASP A 135 21.05 9.00 -18.87
C ASP A 135 20.15 9.42 -17.70
N TRP A 136 18.84 9.23 -17.81
CA TRP A 136 17.96 9.55 -16.67
C TRP A 136 18.21 8.51 -15.55
N ARG A 137 18.95 8.95 -14.55
CA ARG A 137 19.06 8.28 -13.26
C ARG A 137 18.33 9.13 -12.24
N PRO A 138 17.42 8.57 -11.45
CA PRO A 138 16.98 9.26 -10.25
C PRO A 138 18.21 9.47 -9.36
N ASP A 139 18.40 10.70 -8.93
CA ASP A 139 19.44 11.08 -7.97
C ASP A 139 19.17 10.47 -6.61
#